data_d11cc9b1ba4da69c71f16c7612382ae7
#
_entry.id   d11cc9b1ba4da69c71f16c7612382ae7
#
_cell.length_a   1.000
_cell.length_b   1.000
_cell.length_c   1.000
_cell.angle_alpha   90.00
_cell.angle_beta   90.00
_cell.angle_gamma   90.00
#
_symmetry.space_group_name_H-M   'P 1'
#
loop_
_entity.id
_entity.type
_entity.pdbx_description
1 polymer ?
#
loop_
_entity_poly.entity_id
_entity_poly.type
_entity_poly.pdbx_seq_one_letter_code
_entity_poly.pdbx_strand_id
1 'polypeptide(L)'
;LGIYQVNFDTGECEIYRDSDQVGADGAVRFEEGYQTAMERYISRHVAAWDRERLRAVTKKDYVLAQLRTKKKFSVRYQVEDSGSGLKHLELHFSATEGAGEENHVIFALRDVNAVVEQEEKYKLEARRSLEDILEGARTGIWTIELEDGCPPRMYADRTMRILLGVPDDIQPEDCYRHWFSCIE
;
A
#
# COMPACT_ATOMS: atom_id res chain seq x y z
N LEU A 1 -7.63 10.99 14.67
CA LEU A 1 -7.43 9.63 15.18
C LEU A 1 -8.70 9.19 15.92
N GLY A 2 -9.41 8.19 15.39
CA GLY A 2 -10.50 7.49 16.07
C GLY A 2 -9.98 6.22 16.75
N ILE A 3 -10.44 5.93 17.97
CA ILE A 3 -10.07 4.72 18.71
C ILE A 3 -11.34 4.10 19.28
N TYR A 4 -11.53 2.82 18.99
CA TYR A 4 -12.73 2.06 19.29
C TYR A 4 -12.33 0.69 19.84
N GLN A 5 -13.12 0.18 20.80
CA GLN A 5 -13.04 -1.20 21.24
C GLN A 5 -14.32 -1.93 20.81
N VAL A 6 -14.17 -3.11 20.26
CA VAL A 6 -15.28 -3.95 19.82
C VAL A 6 -15.18 -5.29 20.52
N ASN A 7 -16.28 -5.70 21.15
CA ASN A 7 -16.48 -7.07 21.55
C ASN A 7 -17.09 -7.85 20.38
N PHE A 8 -16.32 -8.74 19.77
CA PHE A 8 -16.80 -9.51 18.63
C PHE A 8 -17.78 -10.63 18.99
N ASP A 9 -18.01 -10.94 20.27
CA ASP A 9 -19.02 -11.91 20.69
C ASP A 9 -20.39 -11.28 20.80
N THR A 10 -20.47 -10.09 21.41
CA THR A 10 -21.73 -9.37 21.60
C THR A 10 -22.03 -8.39 20.47
N GLY A 11 -21.02 -7.96 19.72
CA GLY A 11 -21.10 -6.90 18.71
C GLY A 11 -21.11 -5.48 19.30
N GLU A 12 -20.99 -5.36 20.63
CA GLU A 12 -20.92 -4.07 21.31
C GLU A 12 -19.63 -3.33 20.97
N CYS A 13 -19.74 -2.02 20.83
CA CYS A 13 -18.61 -1.14 20.54
C CYS A 13 -18.55 0.00 21.55
N GLU A 14 -17.38 0.21 22.10
CA GLU A 14 -17.04 1.30 22.99
C GLU A 14 -16.15 2.32 22.25
N ILE A 15 -16.51 3.60 22.33
CA ILE A 15 -15.77 4.68 21.64
C ILE A 15 -14.86 5.35 22.67
N TYR A 16 -13.55 5.14 22.55
CA TYR A 16 -12.59 5.82 23.41
C TYR A 16 -12.24 7.21 22.91
N ARG A 17 -12.21 7.36 21.59
CA ARG A 17 -11.96 8.64 20.94
C ARG A 17 -12.63 8.66 19.58
N ASP A 18 -13.47 9.64 19.35
CA ASP A 18 -14.05 9.85 18.02
C ASP A 18 -13.06 10.57 17.09
N SER A 19 -13.16 10.28 15.80
CA SER A 19 -12.29 10.92 14.82
C SER A 19 -12.94 12.16 14.25
N ASP A 20 -12.55 13.34 14.70
CA ASP A 20 -12.97 14.63 14.12
C ASP A 20 -12.50 14.82 12.65
N GLN A 21 -11.64 13.94 12.13
CA GLN A 21 -10.97 14.10 10.84
C GLN A 21 -11.65 13.37 9.68
N VAL A 22 -12.51 12.42 9.96
CA VAL A 22 -13.40 11.87 8.95
C VAL A 22 -14.68 12.66 9.12
N GLY A 23 -14.96 13.68 8.32
CA GLY A 23 -16.01 14.67 8.48
C GLY A 23 -17.28 14.17 9.16
N ALA A 24 -18.17 15.03 9.63
CA ALA A 24 -19.34 14.67 10.46
C ALA A 24 -20.17 13.47 9.96
N ASP A 25 -20.03 13.12 8.67
CA ASP A 25 -20.65 11.94 8.03
C ASP A 25 -19.72 10.70 7.97
N GLY A 26 -18.44 10.80 8.31
CA GLY A 26 -17.44 9.73 8.16
C GLY A 26 -17.15 8.94 9.43
N ALA A 27 -17.78 9.26 10.56
CA ALA A 27 -17.67 8.48 11.78
C ALA A 27 -18.30 7.09 11.59
N VAL A 28 -17.57 6.04 11.96
CA VAL A 28 -18.12 4.68 11.96
C VAL A 28 -19.14 4.60 13.09
N ARG A 29 -20.41 4.51 12.76
CA ARG A 29 -21.48 4.39 13.75
C ARG A 29 -21.78 2.92 14.02
N PHE A 30 -21.61 2.48 15.26
CA PHE A 30 -21.71 1.09 15.67
C PHE A 30 -23.06 0.68 16.27
N GLU A 31 -24.07 1.52 16.19
CA GLU A 31 -25.44 1.27 16.72
C GLU A 31 -26.07 -0.05 16.22
N GLU A 32 -25.64 -0.52 15.04
CA GLU A 32 -26.11 -1.76 14.41
C GLU A 32 -25.07 -2.89 14.44
N GLY A 33 -24.06 -2.78 15.31
CA GLY A 33 -22.95 -3.71 15.42
C GLY A 33 -21.82 -3.48 14.42
N TYR A 34 -20.66 -4.03 14.75
CA TYR A 34 -19.39 -3.81 14.03
C TYR A 34 -19.48 -4.11 12.53
N GLN A 35 -19.99 -5.29 12.15
CA GLN A 35 -19.93 -5.74 10.74
C GLN A 35 -20.81 -4.85 9.83
N THR A 36 -21.99 -4.49 10.30
CA THR A 36 -22.92 -3.61 9.56
C THR A 36 -22.36 -2.20 9.43
N ALA A 37 -21.80 -1.67 10.53
CA ALA A 37 -21.17 -0.37 10.55
C ALA A 37 -19.99 -0.29 9.59
N MET A 38 -19.12 -1.31 9.58
CA MET A 38 -17.96 -1.38 8.72
C MET A 38 -18.36 -1.48 7.23
N GLU A 39 -19.36 -2.32 6.90
CA GLU A 39 -19.86 -2.43 5.53
C GLU A 39 -20.45 -1.12 5.02
N ARG A 40 -21.21 -0.42 5.85
CA ARG A 40 -21.77 0.91 5.53
C ARG A 40 -20.66 1.93 5.30
N TYR A 41 -19.67 1.96 6.17
CA TYR A 41 -18.50 2.83 6.05
C TYR A 41 -17.75 2.56 4.74
N ILE A 42 -17.42 1.30 4.45
CA ILE A 42 -16.70 0.90 3.24
C ILE A 42 -17.47 1.31 1.98
N SER A 43 -18.77 1.05 1.96
CA SER A 43 -19.60 1.33 0.78
C SER A 43 -19.73 2.82 0.48
N ARG A 44 -19.72 3.68 1.52
CA ARG A 44 -19.93 5.12 1.38
C ARG A 44 -18.65 5.92 1.15
N HIS A 45 -17.58 5.57 1.84
CA HIS A 45 -16.40 6.44 1.94
C HIS A 45 -15.16 5.87 1.26
N VAL A 46 -15.03 4.55 1.17
CA VAL A 46 -13.82 3.92 0.63
C VAL A 46 -13.82 3.97 -0.89
N ALA A 47 -12.69 4.32 -1.48
CA ALA A 47 -12.48 4.33 -2.92
C ALA A 47 -12.78 2.95 -3.54
N ALA A 48 -13.39 2.93 -4.72
CA ALA A 48 -13.98 1.74 -5.34
C ALA A 48 -12.99 0.56 -5.43
N TRP A 49 -11.73 0.82 -5.76
CA TRP A 49 -10.68 -0.19 -5.91
C TRP A 49 -10.18 -0.80 -4.59
N ASP A 50 -10.41 -0.13 -3.45
CA ASP A 50 -10.02 -0.64 -2.12
C ASP A 50 -11.15 -1.37 -1.39
N ARG A 51 -12.41 -1.23 -1.83
CA ARG A 51 -13.59 -1.76 -1.14
C ARG A 51 -13.53 -3.26 -0.92
N GLU A 52 -13.26 -4.03 -1.97
CA GLU A 52 -13.24 -5.49 -1.87
C GLU A 52 -12.14 -5.98 -0.92
N ARG A 53 -10.95 -5.42 -1.05
CA ARG A 53 -9.81 -5.72 -0.18
C ARG A 53 -10.13 -5.39 1.27
N LEU A 54 -10.69 -4.19 1.53
CA LEU A 54 -10.98 -3.77 2.89
C LEU A 54 -12.11 -4.60 3.52
N ARG A 55 -13.16 -4.96 2.75
CA ARG A 55 -14.20 -5.91 3.21
C ARG A 55 -13.61 -7.25 3.64
N ALA A 56 -12.69 -7.79 2.88
CA ALA A 56 -12.06 -9.06 3.20
C ALA A 56 -11.29 -9.02 4.52
N VAL A 57 -10.47 -7.97 4.72
CA VAL A 57 -9.59 -7.86 5.90
C VAL A 57 -10.29 -7.36 7.17
N THR A 58 -11.48 -6.77 7.06
CA THR A 58 -12.28 -6.29 8.20
C THR A 58 -13.34 -7.30 8.67
N LYS A 59 -13.47 -8.46 8.03
CA LYS A 59 -14.34 -9.54 8.52
C LYS A 59 -13.87 -10.01 9.90
N LYS A 60 -14.83 -10.23 10.81
CA LYS A 60 -14.59 -10.73 12.17
C LYS A 60 -13.59 -11.90 12.18
N ASP A 61 -13.87 -12.94 11.39
CA ASP A 61 -13.05 -14.16 11.37
C ASP A 61 -11.63 -13.89 10.90
N TYR A 62 -11.46 -13.02 9.90
CA TYR A 62 -10.15 -12.63 9.41
C TYR A 62 -9.36 -11.86 10.49
N VAL A 63 -10.00 -10.86 11.11
CA VAL A 63 -9.37 -10.05 12.16
C VAL A 63 -8.92 -10.93 13.32
N LEU A 64 -9.78 -11.80 13.84
CA LEU A 64 -9.45 -12.72 14.92
C LEU A 64 -8.34 -13.69 14.53
N ALA A 65 -8.37 -14.24 13.32
CA ALA A 65 -7.31 -15.14 12.84
C ALA A 65 -5.95 -14.43 12.75
N GLN A 66 -5.91 -13.18 12.27
CA GLN A 66 -4.67 -12.37 12.23
C GLN A 66 -4.17 -12.05 13.63
N LEU A 67 -5.05 -11.67 14.56
CA LEU A 67 -4.66 -11.29 15.91
C LEU A 67 -4.20 -12.47 16.77
N ARG A 68 -4.61 -13.70 16.46
CA ARG A 68 -4.08 -14.93 17.09
C ARG A 68 -2.60 -15.17 16.73
N THR A 69 -2.18 -14.76 15.54
CA THR A 69 -0.80 -14.94 15.07
C THR A 69 0.07 -13.71 15.26
N LYS A 70 -0.53 -12.54 15.13
CA LYS A 70 0.16 -11.24 15.20
C LYS A 70 -0.59 -10.38 16.20
N LYS A 71 -0.06 -10.04 17.33
CA LYS A 71 -0.73 -9.19 18.34
C LYS A 71 -1.38 -7.91 17.79
N LYS A 72 -0.94 -7.46 16.63
CA LYS A 72 -1.47 -6.30 15.91
C LYS A 72 -1.24 -6.41 14.40
N PHE A 73 -2.10 -5.79 13.60
CA PHE A 73 -1.88 -5.57 12.17
C PHE A 73 -2.56 -4.28 11.72
N SER A 74 -2.19 -3.79 10.55
CA SER A 74 -2.82 -2.62 9.95
C SER A 74 -3.06 -2.79 8.47
N VAL A 75 -3.99 -2.00 7.93
CA VAL A 75 -4.30 -1.91 6.52
C VAL A 75 -4.45 -0.46 6.11
N ARG A 76 -3.73 -0.02 5.07
CA ARG A 76 -3.88 1.30 4.45
C ARG A 76 -4.88 1.21 3.31
N TYR A 77 -5.70 2.23 3.16
CA TYR A 77 -6.70 2.33 2.09
C TYR A 77 -7.00 3.80 1.79
N GLN A 78 -7.72 4.03 0.70
CA GLN A 78 -8.07 5.37 0.26
C GLN A 78 -9.57 5.62 0.46
N VAL A 79 -9.90 6.85 0.85
CA VAL A 79 -11.27 7.35 0.92
C VAL A 79 -11.46 8.54 -0.01
N GLU A 80 -12.66 8.68 -0.54
CA GLU A 80 -13.07 9.83 -1.33
C GLU A 80 -13.58 10.92 -0.38
N ASP A 81 -12.91 12.07 -0.36
CA ASP A 81 -13.33 13.23 0.43
C ASP A 81 -13.97 14.26 -0.49
N SER A 82 -15.18 14.69 -0.14
CA SER A 82 -16.01 15.60 -0.93
C SER A 82 -15.36 16.98 -1.20
N GLY A 83 -14.27 17.32 -0.51
CA GLY A 83 -13.64 18.65 -0.61
C GLY A 83 -12.17 18.66 -1.00
N SER A 84 -11.43 17.59 -0.78
CA SER A 84 -9.97 17.53 -0.94
C SER A 84 -9.45 16.37 -1.79
N GLY A 85 -10.32 15.61 -2.43
CA GLY A 85 -9.94 14.47 -3.27
C GLY A 85 -9.74 13.18 -2.48
N LEU A 86 -8.70 12.41 -2.83
CA LEU A 86 -8.39 11.14 -2.16
C LEU A 86 -7.57 11.37 -0.90
N LYS A 87 -7.95 10.73 0.19
CA LYS A 87 -7.18 10.68 1.45
C LYS A 87 -6.75 9.26 1.76
N HIS A 88 -5.54 9.12 2.28
CA HIS A 88 -4.99 7.87 2.77
C HIS A 88 -5.30 7.70 4.26
N LEU A 89 -6.00 6.64 4.59
CA LEU A 89 -6.29 6.23 5.96
C LEU A 89 -5.62 4.90 6.26
N GLU A 90 -5.33 4.68 7.53
CA GLU A 90 -4.80 3.44 8.05
C GLU A 90 -5.68 2.94 9.19
N LEU A 91 -6.15 1.71 9.07
CA LEU A 91 -6.92 1.01 10.08
C LEU A 91 -5.99 0.05 10.80
N HIS A 92 -5.82 0.24 12.10
CA HIS A 92 -5.04 -0.62 12.98
C HIS A 92 -5.95 -1.50 13.79
N PHE A 93 -5.60 -2.78 13.92
CA PHE A 93 -6.23 -3.73 14.82
C PHE A 93 -5.23 -4.22 15.85
N SER A 94 -5.65 -4.31 17.11
CA SER A 94 -4.85 -4.84 18.21
C SER A 94 -5.73 -5.69 19.12
N ALA A 95 -5.21 -6.83 19.57
CA ALA A 95 -5.86 -7.63 20.60
C ALA A 95 -5.74 -6.91 21.96
N THR A 96 -6.79 -7.01 22.78
CA THR A 96 -6.72 -6.64 24.20
C THR A 96 -6.10 -7.78 25.00
N GLU A 97 -5.30 -7.44 26.02
CA GLU A 97 -4.69 -8.42 26.92
C GLU A 97 -5.46 -8.40 28.25
N GLY A 98 -6.40 -9.34 28.44
CA GLY A 98 -7.14 -9.48 29.68
C GLY A 98 -7.81 -10.85 29.79
N ALA A 99 -7.94 -11.38 31.01
CA ALA A 99 -8.68 -12.62 31.23
C ALA A 99 -10.17 -12.38 30.96
N GLY A 100 -10.74 -13.09 29.98
CA GLY A 100 -12.14 -12.92 29.54
C GLY A 100 -12.35 -11.94 28.39
N GLU A 101 -11.28 -11.37 27.83
CA GLU A 101 -11.32 -10.42 26.70
C GLU A 101 -10.84 -11.02 25.38
N GLU A 102 -10.88 -12.34 25.21
CA GLU A 102 -10.28 -13.05 24.06
C GLU A 102 -10.78 -12.59 22.67
N ASN A 103 -11.99 -12.01 22.62
CA ASN A 103 -12.58 -11.50 21.37
C ASN A 103 -12.82 -9.98 21.41
N HIS A 104 -12.18 -9.27 22.36
CA HIS A 104 -12.16 -7.82 22.34
C HIS A 104 -11.01 -7.33 21.47
N VAL A 105 -11.34 -6.43 20.55
CA VAL A 105 -10.38 -5.88 19.60
C VAL A 105 -10.43 -4.36 19.64
N ILE A 106 -9.27 -3.76 19.86
CA ILE A 106 -9.13 -2.31 19.66
C ILE A 106 -8.83 -2.08 18.19
N PHE A 107 -9.60 -1.20 17.55
CA PHE A 107 -9.20 -0.68 16.28
C PHE A 107 -9.09 0.85 16.30
N ALA A 108 -8.11 1.35 15.57
CA ALA A 108 -7.84 2.77 15.46
C ALA A 108 -7.81 3.18 13.98
N LEU A 109 -8.48 4.28 13.68
CA LEU A 109 -8.51 4.91 12.37
C LEU A 109 -7.63 6.15 12.40
N ARG A 110 -6.65 6.22 11.50
CA ARG A 110 -5.66 7.29 11.42
C ARG A 110 -5.53 7.84 9.99
N ASP A 111 -5.48 9.16 9.87
CA ASP A 111 -5.04 9.82 8.64
C ASP A 111 -3.52 9.64 8.49
N VAL A 112 -3.09 9.17 7.33
CA VAL A 112 -1.67 8.92 7.01
C VAL A 112 -1.22 9.63 5.74
N ASN A 113 -1.96 10.65 5.26
CA ASN A 113 -1.59 11.40 4.06
C ASN A 113 -0.17 11.96 4.15
N ALA A 114 0.16 12.66 5.23
CA ALA A 114 1.49 13.22 5.41
C ALA A 114 2.60 12.15 5.42
N VAL A 115 2.29 10.96 5.96
CA VAL A 115 3.24 9.83 5.96
C VAL A 115 3.45 9.30 4.55
N VAL A 116 2.36 9.11 3.79
CA VAL A 116 2.42 8.61 2.40
C VAL A 116 3.15 9.61 1.51
N GLU A 117 2.81 10.90 1.59
CA GLU A 117 3.49 11.96 0.83
C GLU A 117 5.00 12.00 1.13
N GLN A 118 5.37 11.84 2.39
CA GLN A 118 6.77 11.79 2.79
C GLN A 118 7.47 10.53 2.28
N GLU A 119 6.82 9.35 2.36
CA GLU A 119 7.34 8.11 1.80
C GLU A 119 7.57 8.21 0.27
N GLU A 120 6.63 8.80 -0.46
CA GLU A 120 6.74 9.03 -1.91
C GLU A 120 7.87 10.00 -2.24
N LYS A 121 7.97 11.09 -1.49
CA LYS A 121 9.06 12.07 -1.64
C LYS A 121 10.43 11.42 -1.45
N TYR A 122 10.60 10.63 -0.37
CA TYR A 122 11.86 9.92 -0.12
C TYR A 122 12.18 8.91 -1.22
N LYS A 123 11.19 8.18 -1.73
CA LYS A 123 11.40 7.25 -2.84
C LYS A 123 11.87 7.97 -4.10
N LEU A 124 11.27 9.12 -4.40
CA LEU A 124 11.65 9.93 -5.55
C LEU A 124 13.06 10.51 -5.41
N GLU A 125 13.41 11.02 -4.23
CA GLU A 125 14.74 11.55 -3.94
C GLU A 125 15.82 10.45 -4.01
N ALA A 126 15.54 9.28 -3.43
CA ALA A 126 16.46 8.14 -3.49
C ALA A 126 16.69 7.66 -4.92
N ARG A 127 15.62 7.61 -5.73
CA ARG A 127 15.72 7.27 -7.15
C ARG A 127 16.58 8.27 -7.93
N ARG A 128 16.33 9.57 -7.75
CA ARG A 128 17.13 10.63 -8.39
C ARG A 128 18.59 10.56 -7.98
N SER A 129 18.87 10.39 -6.68
CA SER A 129 20.23 10.26 -6.19
C SER A 129 20.95 9.07 -6.78
N LEU A 130 20.26 7.93 -6.97
CA LEU A 130 20.83 6.77 -7.64
C LEU A 130 21.13 7.06 -9.12
N GLU A 131 20.21 7.69 -9.83
CA GLU A 131 20.38 8.11 -11.23
C GLU A 131 21.59 9.05 -11.36
N ASP A 132 21.73 10.05 -10.50
CA ASP A 132 22.86 10.99 -10.47
C ASP A 132 24.20 10.29 -10.19
N ILE A 133 24.23 9.32 -9.26
CA ILE A 133 25.44 8.53 -8.95
C ILE A 133 25.86 7.68 -10.16
N LEU A 134 24.89 7.01 -10.81
CA LEU A 134 25.16 6.19 -11.98
C LEU A 134 25.67 7.01 -13.17
N GLU A 135 25.06 8.18 -13.40
CA GLU A 135 25.45 9.11 -14.45
C GLU A 135 26.87 9.68 -14.17
N GLY A 136 27.14 10.09 -12.92
CA GLY A 136 28.45 10.60 -12.47
C GLY A 136 29.56 9.54 -12.54
N ALA A 137 29.25 8.29 -12.24
CA ALA A 137 30.18 7.18 -12.33
C ALA A 137 30.39 6.66 -13.75
N ARG A 138 29.65 7.17 -14.74
CA ARG A 138 29.59 6.64 -16.11
C ARG A 138 29.34 5.11 -16.15
N THR A 139 28.52 4.64 -15.22
CA THR A 139 28.18 3.22 -15.08
C THR A 139 26.84 2.99 -15.76
N GLY A 140 26.84 2.19 -16.80
CA GLY A 140 25.62 1.74 -17.47
C GLY A 140 25.04 0.51 -16.78
N ILE A 141 23.72 0.45 -16.67
CA ILE A 141 22.98 -0.72 -16.18
C ILE A 141 22.27 -1.37 -17.34
N TRP A 142 22.28 -2.70 -17.36
CA TRP A 142 21.58 -3.48 -18.35
C TRP A 142 21.01 -4.77 -17.73
N THR A 143 19.96 -5.29 -18.35
CA THR A 143 19.32 -6.57 -17.99
C THR A 143 19.11 -7.36 -19.26
N ILE A 144 19.41 -8.65 -19.25
CA ILE A 144 19.09 -9.57 -20.34
C ILE A 144 17.96 -10.49 -19.89
N GLU A 145 16.92 -10.55 -20.72
CA GLU A 145 15.83 -11.51 -20.58
C GLU A 145 16.06 -12.67 -21.56
N LEU A 146 16.05 -13.88 -21.00
CA LEU A 146 16.14 -15.13 -21.76
C LEU A 146 14.85 -15.92 -21.52
N GLU A 147 14.11 -16.16 -22.58
CA GLU A 147 12.85 -16.92 -22.55
C GLU A 147 12.93 -18.03 -23.59
N ASP A 148 12.55 -19.27 -23.20
CA ASP A 148 12.62 -20.41 -24.10
C ASP A 148 11.78 -20.21 -25.38
N GLY A 149 12.43 -20.33 -26.52
CA GLY A 149 11.80 -20.15 -27.84
C GLY A 149 11.67 -18.70 -28.32
N CYS A 150 12.13 -17.73 -27.51
CA CYS A 150 12.15 -16.31 -27.87
C CYS A 150 13.59 -15.83 -28.09
N PRO A 151 13.82 -14.84 -28.98
CA PRO A 151 15.13 -14.21 -29.10
C PRO A 151 15.48 -13.48 -27.80
N PRO A 152 16.76 -13.52 -27.37
CA PRO A 152 17.23 -12.77 -26.21
C PRO A 152 16.97 -11.28 -26.34
N ARG A 153 16.59 -10.63 -25.25
CA ARG A 153 16.31 -9.18 -25.17
C ARG A 153 17.24 -8.52 -24.17
N MET A 154 17.78 -7.37 -24.52
CA MET A 154 18.60 -6.55 -23.62
C MET A 154 17.94 -5.20 -23.41
N TYR A 155 17.70 -4.87 -22.15
CA TYR A 155 17.24 -3.56 -21.72
C TYR A 155 18.42 -2.82 -21.09
N ALA A 156 18.82 -1.72 -21.70
CA ALA A 156 19.93 -0.90 -21.28
C ALA A 156 19.42 0.48 -20.83
N ASP A 157 19.97 1.03 -19.74
CA ASP A 157 19.73 2.41 -19.37
C ASP A 157 20.38 3.38 -20.37
N ARG A 158 20.14 4.68 -20.20
CA ARG A 158 20.69 5.71 -21.09
C ARG A 158 22.21 5.66 -21.15
N THR A 159 22.86 5.53 -19.99
CA THR A 159 24.33 5.51 -19.90
C THR A 159 24.89 4.29 -20.64
N MET A 160 24.29 3.13 -20.48
CA MET A 160 24.72 1.92 -21.18
C MET A 160 24.51 2.03 -22.69
N ARG A 161 23.41 2.61 -23.15
CA ARG A 161 23.19 2.87 -24.58
C ARG A 161 24.24 3.80 -25.19
N ILE A 162 24.62 4.86 -24.45
CA ILE A 162 25.71 5.75 -24.88
C ILE A 162 27.04 4.98 -24.93
N LEU A 163 27.34 4.15 -23.94
CA LEU A 163 28.59 3.35 -23.92
C LEU A 163 28.61 2.33 -25.06
N LEU A 164 27.47 1.76 -25.44
CA LEU A 164 27.35 0.84 -26.56
C LEU A 164 27.32 1.56 -27.92
N GLY A 165 27.12 2.86 -27.95
CA GLY A 165 26.97 3.63 -29.18
C GLY A 165 25.66 3.33 -29.94
N VAL A 166 24.59 2.93 -29.23
CA VAL A 166 23.30 2.60 -29.81
C VAL A 166 22.28 3.73 -29.59
N PRO A 167 21.28 3.88 -30.50
CA PRO A 167 20.26 4.92 -30.37
C PRO A 167 19.31 4.65 -29.15
N ASP A 168 18.67 5.74 -28.69
CA ASP A 168 17.79 5.69 -27.52
C ASP A 168 16.52 4.84 -27.73
N ASP A 169 16.09 4.68 -28.96
CA ASP A 169 14.90 3.95 -29.40
C ASP A 169 15.18 2.52 -29.90
N ILE A 170 16.42 2.01 -29.67
CA ILE A 170 16.79 0.65 -30.10
C ILE A 170 15.86 -0.40 -29.49
N GLN A 171 15.41 -1.34 -30.32
CA GLN A 171 14.60 -2.46 -29.84
C GLN A 171 15.45 -3.42 -28.98
N PRO A 172 14.86 -4.05 -27.94
CA PRO A 172 15.62 -4.90 -27.00
C PRO A 172 16.39 -6.07 -27.65
N GLU A 173 15.82 -6.67 -28.70
CA GLU A 173 16.46 -7.75 -29.45
C GLU A 173 17.67 -7.25 -30.26
N ASP A 174 17.58 -6.04 -30.82
CA ASP A 174 18.67 -5.43 -31.58
C ASP A 174 19.77 -4.93 -30.63
N CYS A 175 19.39 -4.43 -29.44
CA CYS A 175 20.31 -4.06 -28.39
C CYS A 175 21.16 -5.27 -27.93
N TYR A 176 20.50 -6.43 -27.72
CA TYR A 176 21.20 -7.67 -27.39
C TYR A 176 22.17 -8.10 -28.48
N ARG A 177 21.75 -8.11 -29.75
CA ARG A 177 22.62 -8.49 -30.89
C ARG A 177 23.82 -7.59 -31.00
N HIS A 178 23.60 -6.27 -30.83
CA HIS A 178 24.74 -5.34 -30.88
C HIS A 178 25.70 -5.54 -29.72
N TRP A 179 25.21 -5.64 -28.48
CA TRP A 179 26.04 -5.92 -27.33
C TRP A 179 26.84 -7.23 -27.48
N PHE A 180 26.17 -8.29 -27.91
CA PHE A 180 26.82 -9.59 -28.11
C PHE A 180 27.94 -9.50 -29.16
N SER A 181 27.76 -8.76 -30.25
CA SER A 181 28.79 -8.54 -31.28
C SER A 181 29.97 -7.73 -30.80
N CYS A 182 29.85 -6.99 -29.68
CA CYS A 182 30.97 -6.27 -29.08
C CYS A 182 31.85 -7.13 -28.15
N ILE A 183 31.39 -8.36 -27.81
CA ILE A 183 32.12 -9.28 -26.90
C ILE A 183 32.91 -10.33 -27.69
N GLU A 184 32.48 -10.66 -28.91
CA GLU A 184 33.23 -11.55 -29.83
C GLU A 184 34.38 -10.82 -30.50
#